data_10e9ccc6d4863e6e6fdc7efe49b09198
#
_entry.id   10e9ccc6d4863e6e6fdc7efe49b09198
#
_cell.length_a   1.000
_cell.length_b   1.000
_cell.length_c   1.000
_cell.angle_alpha   90.00
_cell.angle_beta   90.00
_cell.angle_gamma   90.00
#
_symmetry.space_group_name_H-M   'P 1'
#
loop_
_entity.id
_entity.type
_entity.pdbx_description
1 polymer ?
#
loop_
_entity_poly.entity_id
_entity_poly.type
_entity_poly.pdbx_seq_one_letter_code
_entity_poly.pdbx_strand_id
1 'polypeptide(L)'
;MRKTVMISLLVSASLFAADYSGVIEKPNASKIIKEDLLGKATVYTMPKDCITTDKDAIARGAYIFHNLNSAQAGSTTPKGIVLKKGETKQYGNCVACHNIEKAQGGGNVGPDLTGYKAMFMDSGVRDNQFVFQKIADPRIDNKNTNMTVNLTTKLFTPKEICEITSYVISTK
;
A
#
# COMPACT_ATOMS: atom_id res chain seq x y z
N MET A 1 -46.60 8.73 64.86
CA MET A 1 -46.07 8.05 63.68
C MET A 1 -45.81 9.14 62.62
N ARG A 2 -44.56 9.54 62.49
CA ARG A 2 -44.13 10.55 61.47
C ARG A 2 -43.69 9.80 60.21
N LYS A 3 -44.39 10.01 59.11
CA LYS A 3 -43.98 9.48 57.79
C LYS A 3 -42.99 10.44 57.16
N THR A 4 -41.74 10.04 57.06
CA THR A 4 -40.70 10.76 56.36
C THR A 4 -40.81 10.44 54.88
N VAL A 5 -41.14 11.45 54.07
CA VAL A 5 -41.18 11.37 52.60
C VAL A 5 -39.77 11.67 52.15
N MET A 6 -39.04 10.67 51.61
CA MET A 6 -37.78 10.88 50.88
C MET A 6 -38.10 11.34 49.50
N ILE A 7 -37.75 12.57 49.17
CA ILE A 7 -37.78 13.10 47.83
C ILE A 7 -36.42 12.77 47.20
N SER A 8 -36.42 11.80 46.31
CA SER A 8 -35.23 11.47 45.50
C SER A 8 -35.09 12.53 44.40
N LEU A 9 -34.11 13.40 44.53
CA LEU A 9 -33.69 14.31 43.47
C LEU A 9 -32.95 13.51 42.40
N LEU A 10 -33.59 13.16 41.30
CA LEU A 10 -32.97 12.70 40.08
C LEU A 10 -32.31 13.88 39.42
N VAL A 11 -31.02 14.05 39.64
CA VAL A 11 -30.18 14.96 38.82
C VAL A 11 -29.97 14.27 37.49
N SER A 12 -30.77 14.62 36.50
CA SER A 12 -30.50 14.29 35.11
C SER A 12 -29.30 15.09 34.64
N ALA A 13 -28.13 14.47 34.70
CA ALA A 13 -26.96 14.99 33.99
C ALA A 13 -27.23 14.92 32.48
N SER A 14 -27.73 16.00 31.93
CA SER A 14 -27.76 16.21 30.47
C SER A 14 -26.30 16.20 30.00
N LEU A 15 -25.89 15.09 29.43
CA LEU A 15 -24.67 15.01 28.64
C LEU A 15 -24.83 15.96 27.46
N PHE A 16 -24.36 17.17 27.61
CA PHE A 16 -24.14 18.07 26.47
C PHE A 16 -23.01 17.41 25.65
N ALA A 17 -23.37 16.56 24.70
CA ALA A 17 -22.46 16.21 23.63
C ALA A 17 -22.16 17.51 22.90
N ALA A 18 -20.95 18.04 23.09
CA ALA A 18 -20.51 19.20 22.35
C ALA A 18 -20.63 18.89 20.85
N ASP A 19 -21.39 19.69 20.14
CA ASP A 19 -21.50 19.56 18.69
C ASP A 19 -20.21 20.10 18.06
N TYR A 20 -19.33 19.18 17.65
CA TYR A 20 -18.10 19.47 16.94
C TYR A 20 -18.28 19.53 15.42
N SER A 21 -19.51 19.45 14.91
CA SER A 21 -19.78 19.41 13.46
C SER A 21 -19.28 20.66 12.72
N GLY A 22 -19.20 21.80 13.42
CA GLY A 22 -18.66 23.05 12.88
C GLY A 22 -17.16 23.25 13.11
N VAL A 23 -16.52 22.37 13.91
CA VAL A 23 -15.08 22.47 14.24
C VAL A 23 -14.28 21.44 13.44
N ILE A 24 -14.87 20.29 13.14
CA ILE A 24 -14.25 19.29 12.29
C ILE A 24 -14.65 19.63 10.85
N GLU A 25 -13.84 20.47 10.21
CA GLU A 25 -13.83 20.47 8.75
C GLU A 25 -13.61 19.00 8.34
N LYS A 26 -14.51 18.47 7.53
CA LYS A 26 -14.31 17.12 6.96
C LYS A 26 -13.14 17.22 6.00
N PRO A 27 -11.89 16.97 6.43
CA PRO A 27 -10.77 17.11 5.53
C PRO A 27 -10.98 16.11 4.41
N ASN A 28 -10.93 16.58 3.16
CA ASN A 28 -10.84 15.69 2.04
C ASN A 28 -9.44 15.06 2.10
N ALA A 29 -9.31 13.93 2.82
CA ALA A 29 -8.05 13.23 3.01
C ALA A 29 -7.36 12.90 1.68
N SER A 30 -8.14 12.64 0.64
CA SER A 30 -7.60 12.45 -0.71
C SER A 30 -6.92 13.69 -1.25
N LYS A 31 -7.50 14.88 -1.02
CA LYS A 31 -6.94 16.15 -1.46
C LYS A 31 -5.69 16.50 -0.64
N ILE A 32 -5.81 16.45 0.69
CA ILE A 32 -4.70 16.79 1.59
C ILE A 32 -3.50 15.87 1.38
N ILE A 33 -3.73 14.56 1.35
CA ILE A 33 -2.63 13.59 1.26
C ILE A 33 -2.05 13.51 -0.15
N LYS A 34 -2.89 13.55 -1.18
CA LYS A 34 -2.44 13.31 -2.57
C LYS A 34 -1.95 14.57 -3.29
N GLU A 35 -2.55 15.71 -3.03
CA GLU A 35 -2.18 16.95 -3.72
C GLU A 35 -1.25 17.84 -2.89
N ASP A 36 -1.55 18.04 -1.61
CA ASP A 36 -0.83 19.00 -0.79
C ASP A 36 0.47 18.43 -0.20
N LEU A 37 0.47 17.16 0.23
CA LEU A 37 1.65 16.54 0.83
C LEU A 37 2.56 15.84 -0.18
N LEU A 38 2.01 15.25 -1.23
CA LEU A 38 2.78 14.48 -2.20
C LEU A 38 3.08 15.27 -3.48
N GLY A 39 2.53 16.47 -3.61
CA GLY A 39 2.63 17.26 -4.82
C GLY A 39 1.94 16.59 -6.03
N LYS A 40 2.25 17.09 -7.21
CA LYS A 40 1.70 16.55 -8.47
C LYS A 40 2.21 15.13 -8.72
N ALA A 41 1.37 14.32 -9.36
CA ALA A 41 1.76 13.01 -9.86
C ALA A 41 2.99 13.13 -10.79
N THR A 42 3.96 12.24 -10.59
CA THR A 42 5.24 12.30 -11.30
C THR A 42 5.38 11.15 -12.28
N VAL A 43 5.72 11.48 -13.53
CA VAL A 43 6.09 10.49 -14.53
C VAL A 43 7.54 10.08 -14.29
N TYR A 44 7.77 8.80 -14.09
CA TYR A 44 9.08 8.21 -13.90
C TYR A 44 9.46 7.36 -15.09
N THR A 45 10.68 7.52 -15.59
CA THR A 45 11.24 6.64 -16.61
C THR A 45 11.84 5.42 -15.94
N MET A 46 11.46 4.24 -16.40
CA MET A 46 12.03 2.98 -15.92
C MET A 46 13.52 2.92 -16.29
N PRO A 47 14.40 2.54 -15.34
CA PRO A 47 15.83 2.31 -15.62
C PRO A 47 16.03 1.24 -16.71
N LYS A 48 17.07 1.36 -17.52
CA LYS A 48 17.33 0.43 -18.64
C LYS A 48 17.46 -1.03 -18.19
N ASP A 49 18.13 -1.26 -17.04
CA ASP A 49 18.39 -2.60 -16.51
C ASP A 49 17.37 -2.99 -15.43
N CYS A 50 16.17 -2.43 -15.48
CA CYS A 50 15.14 -2.62 -14.46
C CYS A 50 14.58 -4.04 -14.46
N ILE A 51 14.29 -4.57 -15.64
CA ILE A 51 13.67 -5.89 -15.77
C ILE A 51 14.74 -6.98 -15.84
N THR A 52 14.56 -7.99 -14.99
CA THR A 52 15.52 -9.08 -14.87
C THR A 52 14.86 -10.44 -14.75
N THR A 53 15.55 -11.46 -15.20
CA THR A 53 15.21 -12.88 -14.97
C THR A 53 16.01 -13.52 -13.83
N ASP A 54 16.82 -12.71 -13.12
CA ASP A 54 17.56 -13.17 -11.95
C ASP A 54 16.60 -13.62 -10.84
N LYS A 55 16.73 -14.87 -10.44
CA LYS A 55 15.85 -15.51 -9.46
C LYS A 55 15.94 -14.84 -8.08
N ASP A 56 17.13 -14.37 -7.67
CA ASP A 56 17.31 -13.71 -6.39
C ASP A 56 16.61 -12.32 -6.39
N ALA A 57 16.70 -11.58 -7.49
CA ALA A 57 16.01 -10.31 -7.64
C ALA A 57 14.48 -10.48 -7.64
N ILE A 58 13.98 -11.46 -8.40
CA ILE A 58 12.53 -11.78 -8.42
C ILE A 58 12.06 -12.23 -7.03
N ALA A 59 12.88 -13.04 -6.29
CA ALA A 59 12.54 -13.45 -4.93
C ALA A 59 12.48 -12.26 -3.96
N ARG A 60 13.37 -11.26 -4.12
CA ARG A 60 13.29 -10.02 -3.32
C ARG A 60 12.05 -9.21 -3.67
N GLY A 61 11.71 -9.08 -4.94
CA GLY A 61 10.47 -8.44 -5.40
C GLY A 61 9.22 -9.11 -4.82
N ALA A 62 9.17 -10.44 -4.87
CA ALA A 62 8.11 -11.24 -4.25
C ALA A 62 8.04 -11.00 -2.73
N TYR A 63 9.18 -11.00 -2.05
CA TYR A 63 9.24 -10.76 -0.62
C TYR A 63 8.68 -9.39 -0.23
N ILE A 64 9.07 -8.32 -0.94
CA ILE A 64 8.56 -6.97 -0.71
C ILE A 64 7.05 -6.91 -0.98
N PHE A 65 6.57 -7.59 -2.02
CA PHE A 65 5.17 -7.61 -2.41
C PHE A 65 4.27 -8.28 -1.36
N HIS A 66 4.74 -9.41 -0.79
CA HIS A 66 3.95 -10.25 0.11
C HIS A 66 4.05 -9.87 1.58
N ASN A 67 4.96 -9.00 1.98
CA ASN A 67 5.19 -8.72 3.39
C ASN A 67 4.88 -7.27 3.75
N LEU A 68 4.43 -7.06 4.99
CA LEU A 68 4.20 -5.73 5.55
C LEU A 68 5.52 -5.00 5.85
N ASN A 69 6.54 -5.77 6.22
CA ASN A 69 7.85 -5.23 6.58
C ASN A 69 8.96 -6.28 6.41
N SER A 70 10.19 -5.82 6.55
CA SER A 70 11.39 -6.63 6.35
C SER A 70 11.69 -7.67 7.45
N ALA A 71 10.91 -7.68 8.52
CA ALA A 71 11.08 -8.60 9.66
C ALA A 71 9.79 -9.39 9.95
N GLN A 72 8.95 -9.60 8.94
CA GLN A 72 7.68 -10.30 9.15
C GLN A 72 7.90 -11.74 9.59
N ALA A 73 7.25 -12.11 10.69
CA ALA A 73 7.34 -13.46 11.26
C ALA A 73 6.86 -14.52 10.25
N GLY A 74 7.55 -15.65 10.21
CA GLY A 74 7.23 -16.76 9.31
C GLY A 74 7.71 -16.61 7.87
N SER A 75 8.31 -15.48 7.51
CA SER A 75 8.90 -15.27 6.20
C SER A 75 10.40 -15.48 6.21
N THR A 76 10.92 -16.23 5.22
CA THR A 76 12.35 -16.37 5.02
C THR A 76 12.86 -15.21 4.18
N THR A 77 13.77 -14.42 4.75
CA THR A 77 14.35 -13.26 4.07
C THR A 77 15.23 -13.70 2.90
N PRO A 78 14.97 -13.26 1.67
CA PRO A 78 15.77 -13.60 0.51
C PRO A 78 17.19 -13.03 0.58
N LYS A 79 18.10 -13.67 -0.15
CA LYS A 79 19.47 -13.17 -0.32
C LYS A 79 19.49 -11.74 -0.88
N GLY A 80 20.27 -10.88 -0.24
CA GLY A 80 20.46 -9.48 -0.66
C GLY A 80 19.51 -8.48 0.00
N ILE A 81 18.52 -8.92 0.79
CA ILE A 81 17.84 -8.05 1.75
C ILE A 81 18.68 -7.98 3.01
N VAL A 82 19.39 -6.87 3.18
CA VAL A 82 20.25 -6.64 4.34
C VAL A 82 19.47 -5.80 5.36
N LEU A 83 19.23 -6.38 6.53
CA LEU A 83 18.65 -5.69 7.66
C LEU A 83 19.76 -5.31 8.63
N LYS A 84 19.85 -4.04 8.99
CA LYS A 84 20.65 -3.64 10.14
C LYS A 84 19.98 -4.14 11.41
N LYS A 85 20.77 -4.59 12.37
CA LYS A 85 20.25 -5.08 13.64
C LYS A 85 19.37 -4.03 14.31
N GLY A 86 18.12 -4.37 14.57
CA GLY A 86 17.13 -3.48 15.20
C GLY A 86 16.41 -2.53 14.23
N GLU A 87 16.71 -2.55 12.93
CA GLU A 87 15.97 -1.79 11.94
C GLU A 87 14.93 -2.68 11.24
N THR A 88 13.74 -2.12 11.06
CA THR A 88 12.67 -2.75 10.28
C THR A 88 12.25 -1.79 9.16
N LYS A 89 12.42 -2.20 7.91
CA LYS A 89 11.92 -1.44 6.77
C LYS A 89 10.45 -1.77 6.53
N GLN A 90 9.62 -0.76 6.39
CA GLN A 90 8.22 -0.92 6.00
C GLN A 90 8.11 -1.21 4.51
N TYR A 91 7.15 -2.06 4.15
CA TYR A 91 6.77 -2.39 2.78
C TYR A 91 5.32 -1.99 2.52
N GLY A 92 4.91 -2.07 1.26
CA GLY A 92 3.58 -1.62 0.85
C GLY A 92 2.44 -2.60 1.16
N ASN A 93 2.75 -3.82 1.63
CA ASN A 93 1.76 -4.89 1.84
C ASN A 93 0.81 -5.04 0.63
N CYS A 94 1.38 -5.22 -0.55
CA CYS A 94 0.65 -5.21 -1.81
C CYS A 94 -0.46 -6.28 -1.87
N VAL A 95 -0.23 -7.42 -1.20
CA VAL A 95 -1.23 -8.51 -1.07
C VAL A 95 -2.46 -8.11 -0.27
N ALA A 96 -2.43 -7.05 0.53
CA ALA A 96 -3.63 -6.57 1.21
C ALA A 96 -4.69 -6.06 0.22
N CYS A 97 -4.26 -5.60 -0.95
CA CYS A 97 -5.14 -5.09 -1.99
C CYS A 97 -5.21 -5.99 -3.23
N HIS A 98 -4.12 -6.68 -3.57
CA HIS A 98 -4.01 -7.49 -4.78
C HIS A 98 -3.92 -8.98 -4.47
N ASN A 99 -4.71 -9.77 -5.19
CA ASN A 99 -4.41 -11.19 -5.31
C ASN A 99 -3.29 -11.41 -6.33
N ILE A 100 -2.48 -12.45 -6.12
CA ILE A 100 -1.39 -12.91 -7.00
C ILE A 100 -1.06 -14.35 -6.64
N GLU A 101 -0.36 -15.10 -7.51
CA GLU A 101 0.02 -16.48 -7.20
C GLU A 101 0.74 -16.58 -5.86
N LYS A 102 0.40 -17.60 -5.09
CA LYS A 102 0.94 -17.89 -3.74
C LYS A 102 0.58 -16.86 -2.67
N ALA A 103 -0.29 -15.88 -2.96
CA ALA A 103 -0.81 -15.00 -1.94
C ALA A 103 -1.68 -15.80 -0.95
N GLN A 104 -1.38 -15.66 0.34
CA GLN A 104 -2.24 -16.18 1.39
C GLN A 104 -3.24 -15.08 1.78
N GLY A 105 -4.50 -15.24 1.36
CA GLY A 105 -5.54 -14.25 1.63
C GLY A 105 -5.36 -12.96 0.83
N GLY A 106 -5.01 -13.06 -0.45
CA GLY A 106 -4.88 -11.89 -1.33
C GLY A 106 -6.15 -11.05 -1.37
N GLY A 107 -5.97 -9.71 -1.35
CA GLY A 107 -7.06 -8.75 -1.34
C GLY A 107 -7.77 -8.62 -2.69
N ASN A 108 -8.91 -7.97 -2.68
CA ASN A 108 -9.75 -7.72 -3.86
C ASN A 108 -10.05 -6.22 -4.08
N VAL A 109 -9.35 -5.34 -3.39
CA VAL A 109 -9.49 -3.87 -3.56
C VAL A 109 -8.83 -3.43 -4.87
N GLY A 110 -7.69 -4.05 -5.21
CA GLY A 110 -7.01 -3.90 -6.49
C GLY A 110 -7.33 -5.05 -7.45
N PRO A 111 -6.93 -4.95 -8.73
CA PRO A 111 -7.09 -6.05 -9.68
C PRO A 111 -6.28 -7.28 -9.25
N ASP A 112 -6.79 -8.45 -9.62
CA ASP A 112 -6.04 -9.70 -9.51
C ASP A 112 -4.85 -9.67 -10.48
N LEU A 113 -3.67 -10.00 -9.97
CA LEU A 113 -2.42 -10.04 -10.72
C LEU A 113 -1.98 -11.46 -11.05
N THR A 114 -2.81 -12.47 -10.73
CA THR A 114 -2.57 -13.86 -11.12
C THR A 114 -2.54 -13.96 -12.63
N GLY A 115 -1.53 -14.60 -13.20
CA GLY A 115 -1.37 -14.73 -14.64
C GLY A 115 -1.10 -13.41 -15.37
N TYR A 116 -0.59 -12.40 -14.69
CA TYR A 116 -0.38 -11.05 -15.25
C TYR A 116 0.43 -11.09 -16.54
N LYS A 117 1.48 -11.94 -16.59
CA LYS A 117 2.30 -12.10 -17.78
C LYS A 117 1.47 -12.47 -19.00
N ALA A 118 0.70 -13.55 -18.90
CA ALA A 118 -0.11 -14.05 -20.03
C ALA A 118 -1.22 -13.06 -20.45
N MET A 119 -1.88 -12.44 -19.45
CA MET A 119 -3.01 -11.55 -19.72
C MET A 119 -2.60 -10.21 -20.33
N PHE A 120 -1.50 -9.63 -19.88
CA PHE A 120 -1.18 -8.25 -20.22
C PHE A 120 0.16 -8.05 -20.93
N MET A 121 1.19 -8.84 -20.60
CA MET A 121 2.51 -8.68 -21.18
C MET A 121 2.61 -9.40 -22.54
N ASP A 122 2.24 -10.69 -22.57
CA ASP A 122 2.31 -11.49 -23.80
C ASP A 122 1.28 -11.03 -24.85
N SER A 123 0.16 -10.43 -24.41
CA SER A 123 -0.84 -9.83 -25.30
C SER A 123 -0.44 -8.43 -25.80
N GLY A 124 0.60 -7.82 -25.25
CA GLY A 124 1.04 -6.47 -25.59
C GLY A 124 0.12 -5.33 -25.12
N VAL A 125 -0.87 -5.62 -24.27
CA VAL A 125 -1.80 -4.61 -23.72
C VAL A 125 -1.10 -3.70 -22.73
N ARG A 126 -0.08 -4.20 -22.04
CA ARG A 126 0.76 -3.45 -21.12
C ARG A 126 2.22 -3.71 -21.43
N ASP A 127 3.07 -2.73 -21.12
CA ASP A 127 4.52 -2.85 -21.19
C ASP A 127 5.17 -2.76 -19.81
N ASN A 128 6.46 -2.99 -19.76
CA ASN A 128 7.23 -2.94 -18.52
C ASN A 128 7.22 -1.53 -17.90
N GLN A 129 7.25 -0.50 -18.74
CA GLN A 129 7.21 0.91 -18.31
C GLN A 129 5.89 1.21 -17.59
N PHE A 130 4.78 0.70 -18.10
CA PHE A 130 3.47 0.86 -17.46
C PHE A 130 3.47 0.24 -16.04
N VAL A 131 3.96 -1.00 -15.90
CA VAL A 131 3.98 -1.69 -14.60
C VAL A 131 4.90 -0.96 -13.62
N PHE A 132 6.09 -0.56 -14.06
CA PHE A 132 7.03 0.23 -13.27
C PHE A 132 6.38 1.54 -12.79
N GLN A 133 5.77 2.32 -13.70
CA GLN A 133 5.10 3.58 -13.37
C GLN A 133 3.95 3.37 -12.38
N LYS A 134 3.17 2.31 -12.57
CA LYS A 134 2.04 1.99 -11.69
C LYS A 134 2.49 1.71 -10.26
N ILE A 135 3.65 1.09 -10.08
CA ILE A 135 4.25 0.86 -8.76
C ILE A 135 4.91 2.13 -8.24
N ALA A 136 5.59 2.90 -9.08
CA ALA A 136 6.32 4.10 -8.68
C ALA A 136 5.41 5.25 -8.23
N ASP A 137 4.47 5.62 -9.08
CA ASP A 137 3.44 6.63 -8.81
C ASP A 137 2.17 6.31 -9.60
N PRO A 138 1.20 5.64 -8.99
CA PRO A 138 -0.03 5.21 -9.65
C PRO A 138 -0.97 6.36 -10.01
N ARG A 139 -0.75 7.56 -9.49
CA ARG A 139 -1.62 8.74 -9.69
C ARG A 139 -1.58 9.27 -11.13
N ILE A 140 -0.54 8.94 -11.91
CA ILE A 140 -0.48 9.26 -13.34
C ILE A 140 -1.66 8.65 -14.08
N ASP A 141 -2.01 7.43 -13.72
CA ASP A 141 -3.04 6.64 -14.37
C ASP A 141 -4.41 6.82 -13.70
N ASN A 142 -4.42 6.92 -12.36
CA ASN A 142 -5.63 7.14 -11.60
C ASN A 142 -5.37 8.09 -10.43
N LYS A 143 -5.83 9.34 -10.54
CA LYS A 143 -5.68 10.36 -9.49
C LYS A 143 -6.29 9.95 -8.14
N ASN A 144 -7.31 9.12 -8.17
CA ASN A 144 -8.06 8.66 -6.99
C ASN A 144 -7.63 7.24 -6.55
N THR A 145 -6.45 6.79 -6.96
CA THR A 145 -5.94 5.47 -6.59
C THR A 145 -5.79 5.31 -5.08
N ASN A 146 -6.07 4.09 -4.59
CA ASN A 146 -5.76 3.69 -3.21
C ASN A 146 -4.35 3.08 -3.08
N MET A 147 -3.64 2.88 -4.19
CA MET A 147 -2.25 2.42 -4.14
C MET A 147 -1.34 3.46 -3.50
N THR A 148 -0.31 2.99 -2.83
CA THR A 148 0.74 3.84 -2.27
C THR A 148 1.56 4.51 -3.36
N VAL A 149 2.04 5.73 -3.09
CA VAL A 149 2.92 6.49 -3.98
C VAL A 149 4.36 6.23 -3.54
N ASN A 150 5.00 5.25 -4.16
CA ASN A 150 6.17 4.61 -3.56
C ASN A 150 7.48 5.35 -3.80
N LEU A 151 7.69 5.88 -5.01
CA LEU A 151 8.97 6.52 -5.34
C LEU A 151 9.03 7.96 -4.84
N THR A 152 7.96 8.73 -4.99
CA THR A 152 7.86 10.11 -4.47
C THR A 152 8.00 10.14 -2.95
N THR A 153 7.40 9.20 -2.24
CA THR A 153 7.50 9.10 -0.77
C THR A 153 8.79 8.44 -0.28
N LYS A 154 9.61 7.92 -1.20
CA LYS A 154 10.82 7.15 -0.89
C LYS A 154 10.55 5.88 -0.05
N LEU A 155 9.33 5.34 -0.11
CA LEU A 155 9.01 4.05 0.51
C LEU A 155 9.86 2.95 -0.11
N PHE A 156 9.99 2.98 -1.45
CA PHE A 156 10.86 2.09 -2.20
C PHE A 156 11.91 2.86 -2.98
N THR A 157 13.07 2.25 -3.13
CA THR A 157 14.11 2.68 -4.07
C THR A 157 13.74 2.29 -5.51
N PRO A 158 14.31 2.94 -6.54
CA PRO A 158 14.10 2.51 -7.92
C PRO A 158 14.43 1.03 -8.15
N LYS A 159 15.47 0.50 -7.48
CA LYS A 159 15.86 -0.91 -7.55
C LYS A 159 14.77 -1.83 -7.00
N GLU A 160 14.20 -1.52 -5.85
CA GLU A 160 13.12 -2.32 -5.26
C GLU A 160 11.87 -2.30 -6.13
N ILE A 161 11.54 -1.16 -6.75
CA ILE A 161 10.43 -1.08 -7.71
C ILE A 161 10.72 -1.96 -8.92
N CYS A 162 11.96 -1.99 -9.44
CA CYS A 162 12.35 -2.88 -10.52
C CYS A 162 12.23 -4.36 -10.14
N GLU A 163 12.62 -4.73 -8.92
CA GLU A 163 12.49 -6.10 -8.42
C GLU A 163 11.01 -6.51 -8.27
N ILE A 164 10.15 -5.62 -7.74
CA ILE A 164 8.69 -5.84 -7.66
C ILE A 164 8.10 -5.95 -9.07
N THR A 165 8.50 -5.07 -9.99
CA THR A 165 8.04 -5.10 -11.39
C THR A 165 8.40 -6.42 -12.04
N SER A 166 9.67 -6.86 -11.92
CA SER A 166 10.13 -8.15 -12.45
C SER A 166 9.36 -9.33 -11.87
N TYR A 167 9.02 -9.28 -10.58
CA TYR A 167 8.17 -10.29 -9.96
C TYR A 167 6.78 -10.31 -10.57
N VAL A 168 6.06 -9.18 -10.62
CA VAL A 168 4.68 -9.12 -11.13
C VAL A 168 4.59 -9.59 -12.57
N ILE A 169 5.50 -9.15 -13.45
CA ILE A 169 5.49 -9.56 -14.86
C ILE A 169 5.98 -10.99 -15.12
N SER A 170 6.50 -11.68 -14.10
CA SER A 170 6.93 -13.08 -14.19
C SER A 170 5.87 -14.07 -13.74
N THR A 171 4.74 -13.61 -13.18
CA THR A 171 3.64 -14.48 -12.71
C THR A 171 2.96 -15.18 -13.86
N LYS A 172 2.60 -16.47 -13.64
CA LYS A 172 2.06 -17.37 -14.67
C LYS A 172 0.57 -17.53 -14.56
#